data_709e5f0ef41dedf6980a4b992de70a8a
#
_entry.id   709e5f0ef41dedf6980a4b992de70a8a
#
_cell.length_a   1.000
_cell.length_b   1.000
_cell.length_c   1.000
_cell.angle_alpha   90.00
_cell.angle_beta   90.00
_cell.angle_gamma   90.00
#
_symmetry.space_group_name_H-M   'P 1'
#
loop_
_entity.id
_entity.type
_entity.pdbx_description
1 polymer ?
#
loop_
_entity_poly.entity_id
_entity_poly.type
_entity_poly.pdbx_seq_one_letter_code
_entity_poly.pdbx_strand_id
1 'polypeptide(L)'
;MRFFQLALASLASLAAATSSFDTWAHGRIALQDVSIHFRYAGSGPPLLLVHGNPQHSLTWQFIGPILAQNYTVIAPDNRGAGDSSVPPDGNYTAAASAEDLKGVLDFLNITSAYVFAHDKGVGMATALAIKYPDLVKRLALAEYVLPGFTYEQSSNPAPFWDLYQNWQLAFFQVPDLAEFLMSGKEKQFLQWYFYHGSYSGVESFSEETVNRYTSSISKPGFLRAMLGPFSSSTVYQDGNFFKAALNDSRLSVPLLGMGGEASLGLKSVLQQTFEPVSSDLEIDVIPKAGHWVADENPRWTAKRVAKFFGEDDDSLSKVDLGYLDDLVTLDVGFYGTRRNFALGTQ
;
A
#
# COMPACT_ATOMS: atom_id res chain seq x y z
N MET A 1 -20.26 -38.15 -55.23
CA MET A 1 -20.51 -37.98 -53.80
C MET A 1 -19.22 -37.40 -53.23
N ARG A 2 -19.19 -36.11 -52.92
CA ARG A 2 -18.07 -35.43 -52.27
C ARG A 2 -18.48 -35.15 -50.85
N PHE A 3 -17.76 -35.71 -49.88
CA PHE A 3 -17.94 -35.46 -48.46
C PHE A 3 -17.21 -34.15 -48.12
N PHE A 4 -17.97 -33.17 -47.66
CA PHE A 4 -17.44 -31.98 -47.00
C PHE A 4 -17.20 -32.34 -45.52
N GLN A 5 -15.94 -32.34 -45.08
CA GLN A 5 -15.59 -32.32 -43.67
C GLN A 5 -15.60 -30.89 -43.20
N LEU A 6 -16.54 -30.53 -42.35
CA LEU A 6 -16.49 -29.28 -41.56
C LEU A 6 -15.54 -29.50 -40.39
N ALA A 7 -14.42 -28.82 -40.40
CA ALA A 7 -13.57 -28.67 -39.23
C ALA A 7 -14.17 -27.58 -38.32
N LEU A 8 -14.76 -27.99 -37.21
CA LEU A 8 -15.06 -27.08 -36.09
C LEU A 8 -13.75 -26.72 -35.41
N ALA A 9 -13.24 -25.51 -35.66
CA ALA A 9 -12.22 -24.91 -34.82
C ALA A 9 -12.90 -24.42 -33.53
N SER A 10 -12.72 -25.17 -32.45
CA SER A 10 -13.07 -24.70 -31.12
C SER A 10 -12.07 -23.62 -30.69
N LEU A 11 -12.51 -22.38 -30.76
CA LEU A 11 -11.86 -21.26 -30.08
C LEU A 11 -12.08 -21.43 -28.57
N ALA A 12 -11.20 -22.18 -27.90
CA ALA A 12 -11.05 -22.08 -26.46
C ALA A 12 -10.39 -20.75 -26.17
N SER A 13 -11.19 -19.74 -25.83
CA SER A 13 -10.68 -18.56 -25.17
C SER A 13 -10.18 -19.02 -23.79
N LEU A 14 -8.87 -19.17 -23.61
CA LEU A 14 -8.27 -19.17 -22.28
C LEU A 14 -8.53 -17.79 -21.69
N ALA A 15 -9.65 -17.63 -20.98
CA ALA A 15 -9.74 -16.60 -19.97
C ALA A 15 -8.66 -16.96 -18.94
N ALA A 16 -7.56 -16.23 -18.90
CA ALA A 16 -6.60 -16.34 -17.82
C ALA A 16 -7.38 -16.13 -16.52
N ALA A 17 -7.56 -17.21 -15.75
CA ALA A 17 -8.17 -17.13 -14.45
C ALA A 17 -7.27 -16.21 -13.61
N THR A 18 -7.78 -15.02 -13.26
CA THR A 18 -7.06 -14.13 -12.34
C THR A 18 -6.87 -14.91 -11.05
N SER A 19 -5.61 -15.18 -10.68
CA SER A 19 -5.31 -15.86 -9.42
C SER A 19 -5.88 -15.03 -8.28
N SER A 20 -6.62 -15.68 -7.36
CA SER A 20 -7.07 -15.02 -6.13
C SER A 20 -5.87 -14.47 -5.37
N PHE A 21 -5.99 -13.29 -4.77
CA PHE A 21 -4.94 -12.70 -3.94
C PHE A 21 -4.45 -13.64 -2.83
N ASP A 22 -5.33 -14.50 -2.32
CA ASP A 22 -4.99 -15.49 -1.29
C ASP A 22 -4.07 -16.63 -1.80
N THR A 23 -3.96 -16.79 -3.11
CA THR A 23 -3.07 -17.80 -3.72
C THR A 23 -1.74 -17.22 -4.20
N TRP A 24 -1.49 -15.93 -3.94
CA TRP A 24 -0.24 -15.30 -4.30
C TRP A 24 0.94 -15.90 -3.53
N ALA A 25 2.09 -15.93 -4.15
CA ALA A 25 3.33 -16.32 -3.49
C ALA A 25 3.70 -15.35 -2.38
N HIS A 26 4.36 -15.86 -1.34
CA HIS A 26 4.79 -15.11 -0.17
C HIS A 26 6.31 -15.12 -0.07
N GLY A 27 6.88 -13.96 0.25
CA GLY A 27 8.27 -13.82 0.62
C GLY A 27 8.39 -13.16 1.99
N ARG A 28 9.55 -13.36 2.62
CA ARG A 28 9.92 -12.68 3.86
C ARG A 28 11.41 -12.43 3.87
N ILE A 29 11.79 -11.20 4.17
CA ILE A 29 13.19 -10.83 4.35
C ILE A 29 13.44 -10.34 5.75
N ALA A 30 14.64 -10.62 6.27
CA ALA A 30 15.14 -10.02 7.50
C ALA A 30 15.99 -8.81 7.13
N LEU A 31 15.59 -7.65 7.61
CA LEU A 31 16.36 -6.41 7.55
C LEU A 31 17.07 -6.18 8.90
N GLN A 32 17.73 -5.05 9.07
CA GLN A 32 18.53 -4.78 10.26
C GLN A 32 17.71 -4.87 11.56
N ASP A 33 16.50 -4.30 11.58
CA ASP A 33 15.66 -4.16 12.77
C ASP A 33 14.28 -4.80 12.64
N VAL A 34 13.84 -5.09 11.42
CA VAL A 34 12.54 -5.69 11.14
C VAL A 34 12.63 -6.83 10.14
N SER A 35 11.62 -7.69 10.16
CA SER A 35 11.41 -8.67 9.11
C SER A 35 10.16 -8.25 8.32
N ILE A 36 10.31 -8.08 7.01
CA ILE A 36 9.25 -7.65 6.12
C ILE A 36 8.71 -8.85 5.36
N HIS A 37 7.41 -9.08 5.52
CA HIS A 37 6.63 -10.01 4.71
C HIS A 37 6.11 -9.29 3.48
N PHE A 38 6.06 -9.98 2.35
CA PHE A 38 5.43 -9.45 1.13
C PHE A 38 4.76 -10.58 0.34
N ARG A 39 3.74 -10.20 -0.41
CA ARG A 39 3.10 -11.06 -1.43
C ARG A 39 3.53 -10.60 -2.81
N TYR A 40 3.60 -11.54 -3.75
CA TYR A 40 3.91 -11.21 -5.13
C TYR A 40 3.19 -12.14 -6.11
N ALA A 41 2.87 -11.60 -7.28
CA ALA A 41 2.28 -12.34 -8.40
C ALA A 41 2.42 -11.56 -9.72
N GLY A 42 2.14 -12.25 -10.80
CA GLY A 42 2.14 -11.68 -12.13
C GLY A 42 3.51 -11.73 -12.82
N SER A 43 3.55 -11.20 -14.04
CA SER A 43 4.75 -11.13 -14.86
C SER A 43 4.72 -9.87 -15.72
N GLY A 44 5.75 -9.05 -15.61
CA GLY A 44 5.84 -7.77 -16.31
C GLY A 44 6.79 -6.80 -15.63
N PRO A 45 6.70 -5.49 -15.94
CA PRO A 45 7.40 -4.46 -15.20
C PRO A 45 7.08 -4.51 -13.71
N PRO A 46 8.04 -4.24 -12.81
CA PRO A 46 7.82 -4.31 -11.38
C PRO A 46 6.91 -3.16 -10.90
N LEU A 47 5.92 -3.53 -10.09
CA LEU A 47 4.97 -2.62 -9.46
C LEU A 47 4.92 -2.88 -7.95
N LEU A 48 5.34 -1.89 -7.17
CA LEU A 48 5.27 -1.90 -5.71
C LEU A 48 3.94 -1.29 -5.26
N LEU A 49 3.19 -2.02 -4.43
CA LEU A 49 1.94 -1.57 -3.82
C LEU A 49 2.13 -1.33 -2.32
N VAL A 50 2.03 -0.09 -1.87
CA VAL A 50 2.29 0.32 -0.49
C VAL A 50 0.99 0.67 0.22
N HIS A 51 0.57 -0.15 1.17
CA HIS A 51 -0.69 0.03 1.91
C HIS A 51 -0.58 1.09 3.01
N GLY A 52 -1.74 1.48 3.56
CA GLY A 52 -1.85 2.36 4.72
C GLY A 52 -2.37 1.67 5.97
N ASN A 53 -2.79 2.47 6.95
CA ASN A 53 -3.29 2.02 8.23
C ASN A 53 -4.83 2.13 8.29
N PRO A 54 -5.52 1.19 8.94
CA PRO A 54 -5.03 0.03 9.72
C PRO A 54 -4.88 -1.24 8.89
N GLN A 55 -4.79 -1.09 7.57
CA GLN A 55 -4.74 -2.21 6.63
C GLN A 55 -3.31 -2.83 6.58
N HIS A 56 -3.17 -3.85 5.74
CA HIS A 56 -1.92 -4.49 5.35
C HIS A 56 -2.04 -4.93 3.88
N SER A 57 -1.15 -5.75 3.35
CA SER A 57 -1.18 -6.16 1.94
C SER A 57 -2.54 -6.65 1.42
N LEU A 58 -3.44 -7.08 2.30
CA LEU A 58 -4.81 -7.49 1.96
C LEU A 58 -5.62 -6.35 1.28
N THR A 59 -5.28 -5.09 1.51
CA THR A 59 -5.95 -3.96 0.83
C THR A 59 -5.92 -4.08 -0.69
N TRP A 60 -4.95 -4.82 -1.21
CA TRP A 60 -4.75 -5.04 -2.64
C TRP A 60 -5.50 -6.26 -3.20
N GLN A 61 -6.35 -6.92 -2.38
CA GLN A 61 -7.03 -8.17 -2.76
C GLN A 61 -7.88 -8.06 -4.04
N PHE A 62 -8.41 -6.89 -4.34
CA PHE A 62 -9.24 -6.67 -5.54
C PHE A 62 -8.47 -5.99 -6.68
N ILE A 63 -7.59 -5.05 -6.36
CA ILE A 63 -6.78 -4.32 -7.35
C ILE A 63 -5.62 -5.17 -7.83
N GLY A 64 -4.92 -5.85 -6.92
CA GLY A 64 -3.71 -6.60 -7.20
C GLY A 64 -3.88 -7.62 -8.32
N PRO A 65 -4.91 -8.51 -8.29
CA PRO A 65 -5.13 -9.47 -9.37
C PRO A 65 -5.40 -8.85 -10.74
N ILE A 66 -5.94 -7.62 -10.79
CA ILE A 66 -6.14 -6.89 -12.04
C ILE A 66 -4.79 -6.41 -12.57
N LEU A 67 -3.96 -5.81 -11.71
CA LEU A 67 -2.65 -5.29 -12.07
C LEU A 67 -1.65 -6.40 -12.40
N ALA A 68 -1.73 -7.55 -11.72
CA ALA A 68 -0.86 -8.71 -11.95
C ALA A 68 -1.02 -9.34 -13.35
N GLN A 69 -2.01 -8.93 -14.13
CA GLN A 69 -2.13 -9.35 -15.53
C GLN A 69 -1.04 -8.76 -16.42
N ASN A 70 -0.52 -7.57 -16.06
CA ASN A 70 0.47 -6.83 -16.87
C ASN A 70 1.74 -6.49 -16.12
N TYR A 71 1.75 -6.62 -14.79
CA TYR A 71 2.88 -6.25 -13.93
C TYR A 71 3.32 -7.42 -13.06
N THR A 72 4.59 -7.41 -12.66
CA THR A 72 5.05 -8.17 -11.50
C THR A 72 4.74 -7.33 -10.28
N VAL A 73 3.66 -7.69 -9.57
CA VAL A 73 3.16 -6.94 -8.43
C VAL A 73 3.82 -7.44 -7.15
N ILE A 74 4.37 -6.51 -6.37
CA ILE A 74 4.95 -6.74 -5.05
C ILE A 74 4.14 -5.94 -4.03
N ALA A 75 3.58 -6.62 -3.03
CA ALA A 75 2.73 -6.02 -2.00
C ALA A 75 3.28 -6.36 -0.60
N PRO A 76 4.22 -5.58 -0.07
CA PRO A 76 4.73 -5.77 1.27
C PRO A 76 3.67 -5.43 2.33
N ASP A 77 3.78 -6.07 3.49
CA ASP A 77 3.22 -5.58 4.73
C ASP A 77 4.23 -4.61 5.34
N ASN A 78 3.82 -3.37 5.57
CA ASN A 78 4.72 -2.37 6.17
C ASN A 78 5.15 -2.80 7.58
N ARG A 79 6.26 -2.23 8.11
CA ARG A 79 6.70 -2.49 9.49
C ARG A 79 5.54 -2.35 10.49
N GLY A 80 5.36 -3.35 11.35
CA GLY A 80 4.30 -3.39 12.35
C GLY A 80 2.89 -3.68 11.81
N ALA A 81 2.75 -4.11 10.56
CA ALA A 81 1.47 -4.48 9.97
C ALA A 81 1.49 -5.92 9.40
N GLY A 82 0.32 -6.50 9.22
CA GLY A 82 0.15 -7.81 8.59
C GLY A 82 1.01 -8.88 9.22
N ASP A 83 1.86 -9.51 8.42
CA ASP A 83 2.79 -10.55 8.84
C ASP A 83 4.24 -10.04 8.96
N SER A 84 4.49 -8.74 8.80
CA SER A 84 5.77 -8.10 9.13
C SER A 84 5.97 -7.97 10.63
N SER A 85 7.22 -7.83 11.10
CA SER A 85 7.49 -7.67 12.52
C SER A 85 7.27 -6.23 12.99
N VAL A 86 6.99 -6.08 14.28
CA VAL A 86 6.97 -4.79 14.98
C VAL A 86 8.41 -4.32 15.16
N PRO A 87 8.76 -3.07 14.78
CA PRO A 87 10.10 -2.52 15.01
C PRO A 87 10.36 -2.38 16.53
N PRO A 88 11.51 -2.88 17.02
CA PRO A 88 11.80 -2.89 18.45
C PRO A 88 12.05 -1.50 19.04
N ASP A 89 12.47 -0.54 18.22
CA ASP A 89 12.70 0.85 18.59
C ASP A 89 11.45 1.75 18.49
N GLY A 90 10.35 1.19 17.97
CA GLY A 90 9.12 1.96 17.75
C GLY A 90 9.21 3.02 16.65
N ASN A 91 10.17 2.90 15.74
CA ASN A 91 10.35 3.84 14.64
C ASN A 91 9.40 3.51 13.48
N TYR A 92 8.36 4.33 13.30
CA TYR A 92 7.36 4.22 12.24
C TYR A 92 7.42 5.39 11.24
N THR A 93 8.55 6.10 11.18
CA THR A 93 8.70 7.22 10.23
C THR A 93 8.63 6.75 8.79
N ALA A 94 8.16 7.64 7.92
CA ALA A 94 8.13 7.41 6.48
C ALA A 94 9.53 7.08 5.93
N ALA A 95 10.57 7.76 6.45
CA ALA A 95 11.95 7.51 6.07
C ALA A 95 12.45 6.11 6.45
N ALA A 96 12.10 5.59 7.63
CA ALA A 96 12.44 4.23 8.04
C ALA A 96 11.68 3.18 7.20
N SER A 97 10.40 3.41 6.95
CA SER A 97 9.60 2.54 6.08
C SER A 97 10.10 2.52 4.63
N ALA A 98 10.63 3.64 4.14
CA ALA A 98 11.26 3.70 2.81
C ALA A 98 12.50 2.79 2.71
N GLU A 99 13.30 2.65 3.79
CA GLU A 99 14.41 1.68 3.83
C GLU A 99 13.91 0.25 3.74
N ASP A 100 12.80 -0.08 4.39
CA ASP A 100 12.21 -1.42 4.29
C ASP A 100 11.77 -1.73 2.87
N LEU A 101 11.06 -0.79 2.24
CA LEU A 101 10.61 -0.93 0.85
C LEU A 101 11.80 -1.08 -0.11
N LYS A 102 12.86 -0.28 0.10
CA LYS A 102 14.12 -0.43 -0.64
C LYS A 102 14.73 -1.81 -0.43
N GLY A 103 14.78 -2.28 0.82
CA GLY A 103 15.30 -3.61 1.16
C GLY A 103 14.53 -4.75 0.47
N VAL A 104 13.19 -4.64 0.36
CA VAL A 104 12.38 -5.62 -0.39
C VAL A 104 12.77 -5.62 -1.88
N LEU A 105 12.88 -4.43 -2.49
CA LEU A 105 13.23 -4.32 -3.90
C LEU A 105 14.65 -4.80 -4.18
N ASP A 106 15.60 -4.52 -3.29
CA ASP A 106 16.99 -5.02 -3.39
C ASP A 106 17.06 -6.55 -3.32
N PHE A 107 16.33 -7.15 -2.38
CA PHE A 107 16.24 -8.61 -2.27
C PHE A 107 15.72 -9.25 -3.56
N LEU A 108 14.79 -8.57 -4.24
CA LEU A 108 14.21 -9.02 -5.50
C LEU A 108 15.05 -8.62 -6.74
N ASN A 109 16.23 -8.02 -6.55
CA ASN A 109 17.08 -7.48 -7.61
C ASN A 109 16.37 -6.45 -8.52
N ILE A 110 15.40 -5.70 -7.96
CA ILE A 110 14.64 -4.67 -8.65
C ILE A 110 15.33 -3.32 -8.43
N THR A 111 15.89 -2.78 -9.50
CA THR A 111 16.60 -1.49 -9.49
C THR A 111 15.70 -0.31 -9.86
N SER A 112 14.49 -0.58 -10.34
CA SER A 112 13.54 0.46 -10.76
C SER A 112 12.12 -0.11 -10.81
N ALA A 113 11.13 0.61 -10.30
CA ALA A 113 9.74 0.17 -10.21
C ALA A 113 8.73 1.31 -10.39
N TYR A 114 7.52 0.96 -10.80
CA TYR A 114 6.35 1.79 -10.56
C TYR A 114 5.89 1.62 -9.11
N VAL A 115 5.31 2.68 -8.52
CA VAL A 115 4.84 2.63 -7.14
C VAL A 115 3.43 3.18 -7.05
N PHE A 116 2.52 2.40 -6.45
CA PHE A 116 1.19 2.88 -6.05
C PHE A 116 1.02 2.77 -4.55
N ALA A 117 0.63 3.87 -3.91
CA ALA A 117 0.50 3.95 -2.46
C ALA A 117 -0.85 4.54 -2.03
N HIS A 118 -1.34 4.09 -0.88
CA HIS A 118 -2.59 4.50 -0.28
C HIS A 118 -2.40 4.89 1.18
N ASP A 119 -3.13 5.92 1.65
CA ASP A 119 -3.12 6.41 3.03
C ASP A 119 -1.69 6.64 3.55
N LYS A 120 -1.32 6.19 4.75
CA LYS A 120 0.05 6.32 5.31
C LYS A 120 1.15 5.82 4.38
N GLY A 121 0.85 4.84 3.52
CA GLY A 121 1.75 4.37 2.48
C GLY A 121 2.21 5.47 1.52
N VAL A 122 1.42 6.51 1.32
CA VAL A 122 1.77 7.69 0.51
C VAL A 122 3.03 8.38 1.05
N GLY A 123 3.10 8.59 2.37
CA GLY A 123 4.31 9.14 2.99
C GLY A 123 5.52 8.24 2.77
N MET A 124 5.36 6.93 2.96
CA MET A 124 6.43 5.94 2.79
C MET A 124 6.94 5.89 1.35
N ALA A 125 6.05 5.88 0.37
CA ALA A 125 6.39 5.89 -1.06
C ALA A 125 7.02 7.23 -1.51
N THR A 126 6.54 8.35 -0.97
CA THR A 126 7.14 9.67 -1.21
C THR A 126 8.57 9.73 -0.63
N ALA A 127 8.77 9.21 0.59
CA ALA A 127 10.10 9.11 1.19
C ALA A 127 11.03 8.19 0.38
N LEU A 128 10.51 7.09 -0.18
CA LEU A 128 11.27 6.22 -1.10
C LEU A 128 11.73 6.98 -2.35
N ALA A 129 10.84 7.76 -2.98
CA ALA A 129 11.17 8.55 -4.15
C ALA A 129 12.18 9.68 -3.85
N ILE A 130 12.11 10.29 -2.67
CA ILE A 130 13.08 11.30 -2.21
C ILE A 130 14.46 10.68 -2.01
N LYS A 131 14.53 9.54 -1.30
CA LYS A 131 15.81 8.90 -0.94
C LYS A 131 16.46 8.17 -2.11
N TYR A 132 15.65 7.64 -3.02
CA TYR A 132 16.08 6.78 -4.11
C TYR A 132 15.42 7.21 -5.44
N PRO A 133 15.76 8.39 -5.98
CA PRO A 133 15.04 8.97 -7.12
C PRO A 133 15.12 8.12 -8.39
N ASP A 134 16.18 7.34 -8.57
CA ASP A 134 16.33 6.45 -9.74
C ASP A 134 15.48 5.17 -9.63
N LEU A 135 15.05 4.81 -8.42
CA LEU A 135 14.28 3.61 -8.15
C LEU A 135 12.81 3.75 -8.54
N VAL A 136 12.23 4.93 -8.38
CA VAL A 136 10.81 5.19 -8.64
C VAL A 136 10.63 5.85 -10.00
N LYS A 137 10.01 5.17 -10.94
CA LYS A 137 9.81 5.69 -12.31
C LYS A 137 8.54 6.49 -12.47
N ARG A 138 7.47 6.08 -11.83
CA ARG A 138 6.20 6.79 -11.73
C ARG A 138 5.58 6.52 -10.37
N LEU A 139 4.93 7.52 -9.81
CA LEU A 139 4.39 7.48 -8.45
C LEU A 139 2.90 7.81 -8.45
N ALA A 140 2.06 6.84 -8.14
CA ALA A 140 0.62 7.05 -7.95
C ALA A 140 0.32 7.08 -6.45
N LEU A 141 -0.34 8.11 -5.97
CA LEU A 141 -0.62 8.37 -4.56
C LEU A 141 -2.12 8.61 -4.36
N ALA A 142 -2.71 7.95 -3.37
CA ALA A 142 -4.14 8.07 -3.11
C ALA A 142 -4.44 8.29 -1.61
N GLU A 143 -5.35 9.24 -1.34
CA GLU A 143 -6.02 9.37 -0.03
C GLU A 143 -5.10 9.71 1.15
N TYR A 144 -4.14 10.58 0.95
CA TYR A 144 -3.29 11.09 2.03
C TYR A 144 -2.69 12.46 1.71
N VAL A 145 -2.50 13.25 2.74
CA VAL A 145 -1.79 14.53 2.72
C VAL A 145 -0.51 14.41 3.55
N LEU A 146 0.59 15.00 3.08
CA LEU A 146 1.88 14.85 3.76
C LEU A 146 1.98 15.70 5.02
N PRO A 147 2.55 15.18 6.12
CA PRO A 147 2.98 15.98 7.24
C PRO A 147 3.94 17.11 6.80
N GLY A 148 3.77 18.27 7.40
CA GLY A 148 4.54 19.44 7.04
C GLY A 148 3.95 20.28 5.91
N PHE A 149 2.93 19.80 5.21
CA PHE A 149 2.21 20.52 4.16
C PHE A 149 0.76 20.82 4.57
N THR A 150 -0.11 19.81 4.57
CA THR A 150 -1.53 20.03 4.92
C THR A 150 -2.07 19.02 5.94
N TYR A 151 -1.30 18.01 6.31
CA TYR A 151 -1.74 16.95 7.25
C TYR A 151 -2.19 17.52 8.61
N GLU A 152 -1.48 18.53 9.12
CA GLU A 152 -1.75 19.13 10.42
C GLU A 152 -3.11 19.82 10.48
N GLN A 153 -3.65 20.24 9.32
CA GLN A 153 -4.99 20.83 9.23
C GLN A 153 -6.09 19.78 9.50
N SER A 154 -5.84 18.53 9.15
CA SER A 154 -6.78 17.41 9.40
C SER A 154 -6.56 16.75 10.76
N SER A 155 -5.34 16.76 11.28
CA SER A 155 -4.97 16.02 12.49
C SER A 155 -4.98 16.85 13.78
N ASN A 156 -5.01 18.18 13.68
CA ASN A 156 -4.98 19.06 14.86
C ASN A 156 -6.28 19.86 14.97
N PRO A 157 -6.96 19.83 16.15
CA PRO A 157 -8.13 20.65 16.39
C PRO A 157 -7.84 22.15 16.21
N ALA A 158 -8.66 22.83 15.41
CA ALA A 158 -8.60 24.25 15.12
C ALA A 158 -10.02 24.82 14.99
N PRO A 159 -10.23 26.16 14.99
CA PRO A 159 -11.50 26.72 14.62
C PRO A 159 -11.98 26.18 13.26
N PHE A 160 -13.24 25.74 13.19
CA PHE A 160 -13.85 25.12 12.00
C PHE A 160 -13.28 23.74 11.61
N TRP A 161 -12.52 23.08 12.48
CA TRP A 161 -12.08 21.71 12.27
C TRP A 161 -13.29 20.77 12.26
N ASP A 162 -13.36 19.90 11.24
CA ASP A 162 -14.42 18.89 11.17
C ASP A 162 -14.14 17.78 12.17
N LEU A 163 -14.73 17.92 13.36
CA LEU A 163 -14.57 16.98 14.45
C LEU A 163 -15.07 15.58 14.05
N TYR A 164 -16.22 15.51 13.35
CA TYR A 164 -16.81 14.23 13.00
C TYR A 164 -15.93 13.43 12.05
N GLN A 165 -15.33 14.10 11.08
CA GLN A 165 -14.48 13.44 10.07
C GLN A 165 -13.08 13.11 10.61
N ASN A 166 -12.54 13.89 11.53
CA ASN A 166 -11.10 13.87 11.83
C ASN A 166 -10.74 13.55 13.29
N TRP A 167 -11.72 13.40 14.22
CA TRP A 167 -11.41 13.22 15.64
C TRP A 167 -10.43 12.07 15.91
N GLN A 168 -10.51 10.99 15.14
CA GLN A 168 -9.63 9.83 15.27
C GLN A 168 -8.16 10.18 14.96
N LEU A 169 -7.91 11.11 14.03
CA LEU A 169 -6.55 11.53 13.72
C LEU A 169 -5.89 12.25 14.89
N ALA A 170 -6.63 13.08 15.62
CA ALA A 170 -6.16 13.69 16.86
C ALA A 170 -5.98 12.65 18.00
N PHE A 171 -6.93 11.72 18.13
CA PHE A 171 -6.90 10.67 19.14
C PHE A 171 -5.68 9.73 18.97
N PHE A 172 -5.36 9.35 17.75
CA PHE A 172 -4.22 8.47 17.45
C PHE A 172 -2.86 9.11 17.71
N GLN A 173 -2.79 10.45 17.84
CA GLN A 173 -1.52 11.13 18.19
C GLN A 173 -1.04 10.78 19.60
N VAL A 174 -1.88 10.17 20.43
CA VAL A 174 -1.59 9.69 21.78
C VAL A 174 -1.73 8.15 21.80
N PRO A 175 -0.76 7.40 21.25
CA PRO A 175 -0.91 5.97 20.96
C PRO A 175 -1.17 5.09 22.19
N ASP A 176 -0.61 5.45 23.36
CA ASP A 176 -0.79 4.71 24.61
C ASP A 176 -2.24 4.82 25.13
N LEU A 177 -2.84 6.01 25.07
CA LEU A 177 -4.24 6.19 25.43
C LEU A 177 -5.17 5.51 24.40
N ALA A 178 -4.86 5.66 23.12
CA ALA A 178 -5.65 5.04 22.05
C ALA A 178 -5.64 3.51 22.19
N GLU A 179 -4.47 2.89 22.37
CA GLU A 179 -4.36 1.46 22.63
C GLU A 179 -5.14 1.03 23.86
N PHE A 180 -5.00 1.75 24.98
CA PHE A 180 -5.72 1.43 26.23
C PHE A 180 -7.24 1.43 26.02
N LEU A 181 -7.80 2.38 25.29
CA LEU A 181 -9.23 2.49 25.06
C LEU A 181 -9.76 1.54 23.98
N MET A 182 -8.91 1.13 23.03
CA MET A 182 -9.27 0.26 21.91
C MET A 182 -9.07 -1.23 22.21
N SER A 183 -8.17 -1.59 23.13
CA SER A 183 -7.86 -2.98 23.48
C SER A 183 -9.11 -3.76 23.86
N GLY A 184 -9.30 -4.92 23.23
CA GLY A 184 -10.49 -5.77 23.37
C GLY A 184 -11.72 -5.29 22.60
N LYS A 185 -11.59 -4.22 21.79
CA LYS A 185 -12.66 -3.65 20.96
C LYS A 185 -12.18 -3.43 19.51
N GLU A 186 -11.12 -4.11 19.11
CA GLU A 186 -10.45 -3.91 17.81
C GLU A 186 -11.44 -4.08 16.66
N LYS A 187 -12.30 -5.11 16.71
CA LYS A 187 -13.31 -5.36 15.66
C LYS A 187 -14.32 -4.22 15.56
N GLN A 188 -14.87 -3.78 16.69
CA GLN A 188 -15.89 -2.71 16.74
C GLN A 188 -15.29 -1.40 16.24
N PHE A 189 -14.03 -1.12 16.62
CA PHE A 189 -13.32 0.04 16.15
C PHE A 189 -13.10 -0.02 14.64
N LEU A 190 -12.60 -1.13 14.10
CA LEU A 190 -12.38 -1.30 12.65
C LEU A 190 -13.70 -1.21 11.88
N GLN A 191 -14.78 -1.79 12.37
CA GLN A 191 -16.11 -1.65 11.75
C GLN A 191 -16.50 -0.19 11.62
N TRP A 192 -16.40 0.57 12.75
CA TRP A 192 -16.69 1.99 12.71
C TRP A 192 -15.78 2.74 11.75
N TYR A 193 -14.46 2.49 11.82
CA TYR A 193 -13.45 3.23 11.06
C TYR A 193 -13.58 3.00 9.55
N PHE A 194 -13.77 1.74 9.15
CA PHE A 194 -13.99 1.40 7.74
C PHE A 194 -15.29 2.01 7.20
N TYR A 195 -16.38 1.88 7.91
CA TYR A 195 -17.67 2.39 7.47
C TYR A 195 -17.73 3.92 7.49
N HIS A 196 -17.06 4.54 8.45
CA HIS A 196 -17.02 5.99 8.57
C HIS A 196 -16.26 6.64 7.39
N GLY A 197 -15.16 6.06 6.94
CA GLY A 197 -14.36 6.57 5.81
C GLY A 197 -14.83 6.13 4.42
N SER A 198 -15.95 5.39 4.30
CA SER A 198 -16.37 4.80 3.04
C SER A 198 -17.49 5.58 2.35
N TYR A 199 -17.59 5.43 1.02
CA TYR A 199 -18.70 5.91 0.19
C TYR A 199 -19.97 5.09 0.44
N SER A 200 -19.84 3.76 0.50
CA SER A 200 -20.97 2.81 0.61
C SER A 200 -21.30 2.43 2.05
N GLY A 201 -20.63 2.98 3.05
CA GLY A 201 -20.87 2.69 4.47
C GLY A 201 -20.64 1.20 4.77
N VAL A 202 -21.63 0.56 5.42
CA VAL A 202 -21.53 -0.84 5.87
C VAL A 202 -21.35 -1.87 4.75
N GLU A 203 -21.62 -1.52 3.52
CA GLU A 203 -21.50 -2.39 2.35
C GLU A 203 -20.07 -2.40 1.77
N SER A 204 -19.18 -1.51 2.24
CA SER A 204 -17.83 -1.37 1.70
C SER A 204 -16.92 -2.54 2.05
N PHE A 205 -17.14 -3.18 3.18
CA PHE A 205 -16.33 -4.29 3.66
C PHE A 205 -17.17 -5.48 4.09
N SER A 206 -16.82 -6.67 3.62
CA SER A 206 -17.42 -7.89 4.14
C SER A 206 -17.00 -8.15 5.58
N GLU A 207 -17.82 -8.87 6.34
CA GLU A 207 -17.47 -9.27 7.70
C GLU A 207 -16.18 -10.10 7.74
N GLU A 208 -15.96 -10.94 6.73
CA GLU A 208 -14.72 -11.72 6.58
C GLU A 208 -13.49 -10.80 6.47
N THR A 209 -13.55 -9.78 5.62
CA THR A 209 -12.47 -8.80 5.45
C THR A 209 -12.19 -8.06 6.76
N VAL A 210 -13.23 -7.60 7.46
CA VAL A 210 -13.08 -6.97 8.78
C VAL A 210 -12.45 -7.92 9.80
N ASN A 211 -12.86 -9.19 9.82
CA ASN A 211 -12.28 -10.20 10.71
C ASN A 211 -10.79 -10.44 10.42
N ARG A 212 -10.38 -10.45 9.16
CA ARG A 212 -8.97 -10.61 8.75
C ARG A 212 -8.11 -9.44 9.27
N TYR A 213 -8.57 -8.20 9.10
CA TYR A 213 -7.88 -7.03 9.66
C TYR A 213 -7.88 -7.03 11.18
N THR A 214 -9.01 -7.40 11.82
CA THR A 214 -9.10 -7.54 13.27
C THR A 214 -8.05 -8.52 13.79
N SER A 215 -7.97 -9.71 13.20
CA SER A 215 -6.99 -10.73 13.59
C SER A 215 -5.56 -10.22 13.48
N SER A 216 -5.27 -9.36 12.50
CA SER A 216 -3.95 -8.77 12.34
C SER A 216 -3.60 -7.80 13.46
N ILE A 217 -4.45 -6.82 13.74
CA ILE A 217 -4.16 -5.78 14.76
C ILE A 217 -4.31 -6.28 16.21
N SER A 218 -5.02 -7.41 16.42
CA SER A 218 -5.15 -8.03 17.75
C SER A 218 -3.94 -8.87 18.17
N LYS A 219 -2.94 -9.02 17.30
CA LYS A 219 -1.67 -9.66 17.68
C LYS A 219 -0.95 -8.81 18.74
N PRO A 220 -0.20 -9.41 19.67
CA PRO A 220 0.56 -8.67 20.69
C PRO A 220 1.45 -7.58 20.07
N GLY A 221 1.24 -6.32 20.46
CA GLY A 221 2.00 -5.16 19.99
C GLY A 221 1.52 -4.55 18.67
N PHE A 222 0.64 -5.24 17.91
CA PHE A 222 0.22 -4.74 16.59
C PHE A 222 -0.78 -3.59 16.66
N LEU A 223 -1.62 -3.53 17.69
CA LEU A 223 -2.50 -2.38 17.88
C LEU A 223 -1.67 -1.11 18.15
N ARG A 224 -0.63 -1.18 18.99
CA ARG A 224 0.31 -0.09 19.20
C ARG A 224 1.07 0.24 17.91
N ALA A 225 1.50 -0.76 17.15
CA ALA A 225 2.19 -0.58 15.88
C ALA A 225 1.31 0.14 14.85
N MET A 226 0.04 -0.22 14.77
CA MET A 226 -0.94 0.44 13.90
C MET A 226 -1.09 1.93 14.24
N LEU A 227 -0.99 2.31 15.51
CA LEU A 227 -1.07 3.69 15.98
C LEU A 227 0.24 4.47 15.79
N GLY A 228 1.38 3.78 15.69
CA GLY A 228 2.72 4.37 15.62
C GLY A 228 2.90 5.45 14.53
N PRO A 229 2.46 5.23 13.28
CA PRO A 229 2.53 6.23 12.21
C PRO A 229 1.72 7.50 12.45
N PHE A 230 0.78 7.48 13.38
CA PHE A 230 -0.05 8.64 13.75
C PHE A 230 0.49 9.40 14.97
N SER A 231 1.43 8.81 15.72
CA SER A 231 1.96 9.48 16.92
C SER A 231 2.49 10.87 16.60
N SER A 232 2.28 11.81 17.52
CA SER A 232 2.71 13.19 17.32
C SER A 232 4.22 13.29 17.04
N SER A 233 5.03 12.42 17.64
CA SER A 233 6.48 12.38 17.38
C SER A 233 6.83 11.91 15.97
N THR A 234 6.14 10.86 15.45
CA THR A 234 6.33 10.38 14.09
C THR A 234 5.89 11.43 13.07
N VAL A 235 4.69 11.99 13.25
CA VAL A 235 4.16 13.05 12.37
C VAL A 235 5.09 14.27 12.34
N TYR A 236 5.64 14.67 13.48
CA TYR A 236 6.60 15.78 13.54
C TYR A 236 7.91 15.48 12.80
N GLN A 237 8.46 14.27 12.97
CA GLN A 237 9.67 13.84 12.27
C GLN A 237 9.45 13.76 10.76
N ASP A 238 8.33 13.19 10.32
CA ASP A 238 7.97 13.12 8.91
C ASP A 238 7.76 14.52 8.31
N GLY A 239 7.10 15.42 9.04
CA GLY A 239 6.92 16.80 8.61
C GLY A 239 8.24 17.54 8.40
N ASN A 240 9.20 17.35 9.30
CA ASN A 240 10.54 17.92 9.14
C ASN A 240 11.28 17.31 7.95
N PHE A 241 11.20 15.97 7.79
CA PHE A 241 11.83 15.28 6.67
C PHE A 241 11.28 15.78 5.32
N PHE A 242 9.95 15.82 5.15
CA PHE A 242 9.35 16.25 3.90
C PHE A 242 9.60 17.72 3.61
N LYS A 243 9.51 18.61 4.60
CA LYS A 243 9.85 20.02 4.43
C LYS A 243 11.30 20.22 4.01
N ALA A 244 12.24 19.54 4.66
CA ALA A 244 13.65 19.64 4.32
C ALA A 244 13.94 19.14 2.89
N ALA A 245 13.24 18.11 2.44
CA ALA A 245 13.47 17.51 1.12
C ALA A 245 12.75 18.24 -0.03
N LEU A 246 11.56 18.81 0.22
CA LEU A 246 10.67 19.31 -0.82
C LEU A 246 10.50 20.84 -0.84
N ASN A 247 11.05 21.56 0.16
CA ASN A 247 10.87 23.01 0.25
C ASN A 247 11.46 23.76 -0.96
N ASP A 248 12.65 23.35 -1.40
CA ASP A 248 13.39 24.00 -2.48
C ASP A 248 13.45 23.16 -3.77
N SER A 249 12.96 21.91 -3.74
CA SER A 249 13.06 20.97 -4.86
C SER A 249 11.92 19.96 -4.85
N ARG A 250 10.99 20.09 -5.77
CA ARG A 250 9.93 19.12 -5.97
C ARG A 250 10.48 17.84 -6.61
N LEU A 251 9.78 16.73 -6.41
CA LEU A 251 10.06 15.50 -7.13
C LEU A 251 9.91 15.75 -8.65
N SER A 252 10.86 15.25 -9.41
CA SER A 252 10.79 15.24 -10.88
C SER A 252 10.10 13.98 -11.43
N VAL A 253 9.88 12.98 -10.58
CA VAL A 253 9.16 11.76 -10.97
C VAL A 253 7.70 12.11 -11.31
N PRO A 254 7.16 11.60 -12.45
CA PRO A 254 5.75 11.79 -12.77
C PRO A 254 4.88 11.26 -11.64
N LEU A 255 3.92 12.09 -11.20
CA LEU A 255 3.06 11.81 -10.05
C LEU A 255 1.59 11.87 -10.45
N LEU A 256 0.82 10.84 -10.07
CA LEU A 256 -0.63 10.84 -10.12
C LEU A 256 -1.18 10.95 -8.70
N GLY A 257 -1.80 12.09 -8.37
CA GLY A 257 -2.50 12.30 -7.10
C GLY A 257 -3.99 11.98 -7.23
N MET A 258 -4.52 11.13 -6.35
CA MET A 258 -5.92 10.71 -6.40
C MET A 258 -6.61 10.84 -5.05
N GLY A 259 -7.93 11.02 -5.09
CA GLY A 259 -8.80 10.97 -3.91
C GLY A 259 -10.17 10.40 -4.26
N GLY A 260 -10.79 9.72 -3.32
CA GLY A 260 -12.15 9.21 -3.46
C GLY A 260 -13.18 10.35 -3.45
N GLU A 261 -14.20 10.23 -4.28
CA GLU A 261 -15.26 11.25 -4.47
C GLU A 261 -15.87 11.71 -3.12
N ALA A 262 -16.01 10.82 -2.17
CA ALA A 262 -16.58 11.10 -0.84
C ALA A 262 -15.52 11.35 0.25
N SER A 263 -14.25 11.56 -0.11
CA SER A 263 -13.16 11.82 0.83
C SER A 263 -12.29 12.98 0.30
N LEU A 264 -11.03 12.76 -0.07
CA LEU A 264 -10.13 13.80 -0.59
C LEU A 264 -10.38 14.17 -2.07
N GLY A 265 -11.48 13.75 -2.66
CA GLY A 265 -11.78 13.84 -4.09
C GLY A 265 -12.12 15.22 -4.64
N LEU A 266 -11.94 16.30 -3.90
CA LEU A 266 -12.02 17.64 -4.48
C LEU A 266 -10.74 17.96 -5.25
N LYS A 267 -10.83 18.20 -6.56
CA LYS A 267 -9.65 18.49 -7.40
C LYS A 267 -8.79 19.63 -6.86
N SER A 268 -9.42 20.67 -6.29
CA SER A 268 -8.70 21.79 -5.67
C SER A 268 -7.89 21.33 -4.42
N VAL A 269 -8.41 20.39 -3.65
CA VAL A 269 -7.70 19.82 -2.50
C VAL A 269 -6.54 18.96 -2.97
N LEU A 270 -6.75 18.09 -3.96
CA LEU A 270 -5.69 17.27 -4.55
C LEU A 270 -4.59 18.13 -5.16
N GLN A 271 -4.96 19.19 -5.88
CA GLN A 271 -4.01 20.16 -6.43
C GLN A 271 -3.15 20.77 -5.33
N GLN A 272 -3.79 21.32 -4.30
CA GLN A 272 -3.12 21.94 -3.16
C GLN A 272 -2.22 20.95 -2.40
N THR A 273 -2.63 19.68 -2.33
CA THR A 273 -1.90 18.63 -1.63
C THR A 273 -0.63 18.20 -2.38
N PHE A 274 -0.72 17.98 -3.68
CA PHE A 274 0.35 17.34 -4.44
C PHE A 274 1.21 18.29 -5.26
N GLU A 275 0.73 19.52 -5.56
CA GLU A 275 1.51 20.52 -6.27
C GLU A 275 2.85 20.88 -5.56
N PRO A 276 2.91 20.97 -4.22
CA PRO A 276 4.19 21.17 -3.54
C PRO A 276 5.13 19.97 -3.65
N VAL A 277 4.61 18.76 -3.94
CA VAL A 277 5.38 17.50 -3.92
C VAL A 277 6.04 17.22 -5.25
N SER A 278 5.35 17.45 -6.39
CA SER A 278 5.87 17.11 -7.72
C SER A 278 5.76 18.25 -8.70
N SER A 279 6.72 18.33 -9.61
CA SER A 279 6.72 19.25 -10.76
C SER A 279 6.01 18.68 -11.99
N ASP A 280 5.78 17.37 -12.03
CA ASP A 280 5.05 16.64 -13.09
C ASP A 280 3.86 15.93 -12.46
N LEU A 281 2.70 16.61 -12.41
CA LEU A 281 1.53 16.23 -11.64
C LEU A 281 0.30 16.04 -12.52
N GLU A 282 -0.27 14.83 -12.47
CA GLU A 282 -1.65 14.55 -12.84
C GLU A 282 -2.52 14.41 -11.59
N ILE A 283 -3.78 14.83 -11.65
CA ILE A 283 -4.76 14.60 -10.58
C ILE A 283 -6.03 13.99 -11.12
N ASP A 284 -6.63 13.08 -10.33
CA ASP A 284 -7.91 12.48 -10.68
C ASP A 284 -8.77 12.17 -9.45
N VAL A 285 -10.07 12.03 -9.65
CA VAL A 285 -11.06 11.71 -8.62
C VAL A 285 -11.59 10.32 -8.85
N ILE A 286 -11.50 9.46 -7.85
CA ILE A 286 -11.98 8.08 -7.91
C ILE A 286 -13.49 8.08 -7.65
N PRO A 287 -14.33 7.81 -8.67
CA PRO A 287 -15.78 7.88 -8.51
C PRO A 287 -16.30 6.77 -7.61
N LYS A 288 -17.35 7.03 -6.85
CA LYS A 288 -18.03 6.08 -5.96
C LYS A 288 -17.05 5.41 -5.00
N ALA A 289 -16.10 6.16 -4.48
CA ALA A 289 -15.18 5.74 -3.44
C ALA A 289 -15.09 6.83 -2.37
N GLY A 290 -14.96 6.41 -1.12
CA GLY A 290 -14.49 7.22 -0.02
C GLY A 290 -12.98 7.03 0.15
N HIS A 291 -12.54 6.88 1.40
CA HIS A 291 -11.12 6.69 1.71
C HIS A 291 -10.56 5.33 1.20
N TRP A 292 -11.39 4.28 1.18
CA TRP A 292 -10.94 2.90 0.90
C TRP A 292 -10.98 2.57 -0.60
N VAL A 293 -10.28 3.34 -1.39
CA VAL A 293 -10.35 3.34 -2.86
C VAL A 293 -10.08 1.99 -3.51
N ALA A 294 -9.25 1.16 -2.87
CA ALA A 294 -8.90 -0.17 -3.35
C ALA A 294 -10.01 -1.21 -3.13
N ASP A 295 -10.85 -0.98 -2.13
CA ASP A 295 -12.00 -1.83 -1.81
C ASP A 295 -13.28 -1.36 -2.50
N GLU A 296 -13.51 -0.06 -2.59
CA GLU A 296 -14.77 0.52 -3.06
C GLU A 296 -14.88 0.65 -4.60
N ASN A 297 -13.81 1.00 -5.29
CA ASN A 297 -13.80 1.03 -6.76
C ASN A 297 -12.51 0.46 -7.36
N PRO A 298 -12.22 -0.83 -7.13
CA PRO A 298 -10.97 -1.46 -7.54
C PRO A 298 -10.73 -1.45 -9.05
N ARG A 299 -11.78 -1.66 -9.85
CA ARG A 299 -11.65 -1.74 -11.31
C ARG A 299 -11.29 -0.41 -11.94
N TRP A 300 -11.93 0.66 -11.51
CA TRP A 300 -11.62 1.99 -12.01
C TRP A 300 -10.23 2.41 -11.57
N THR A 301 -9.91 2.21 -10.29
CA THR A 301 -8.62 2.55 -9.69
C THR A 301 -7.48 1.80 -10.38
N ALA A 302 -7.59 0.47 -10.55
CA ALA A 302 -6.60 -0.32 -11.26
C ALA A 302 -6.37 0.16 -12.70
N LYS A 303 -7.46 0.41 -13.45
CA LYS A 303 -7.39 0.91 -14.82
C LYS A 303 -6.73 2.30 -14.90
N ARG A 304 -7.05 3.19 -13.97
CA ARG A 304 -6.48 4.54 -13.95
C ARG A 304 -4.98 4.52 -13.64
N VAL A 305 -4.59 3.70 -12.67
CA VAL A 305 -3.20 3.49 -12.27
C VAL A 305 -2.39 2.86 -13.42
N ALA A 306 -2.91 1.78 -14.03
CA ALA A 306 -2.27 1.13 -15.17
C ALA A 306 -2.08 2.10 -16.37
N LYS A 307 -3.10 2.89 -16.68
CA LYS A 307 -3.00 3.92 -17.72
C LYS A 307 -1.90 4.96 -17.42
N PHE A 308 -1.75 5.36 -16.17
CA PHE A 308 -0.71 6.31 -15.76
C PHE A 308 0.68 5.69 -15.85
N PHE A 309 0.83 4.42 -15.50
CA PHE A 309 2.13 3.73 -15.60
C PHE A 309 2.52 3.41 -17.05
N GLY A 310 1.57 3.49 -18.00
CA GLY A 310 1.79 3.16 -19.41
C GLY A 310 1.69 1.65 -19.60
N GLU A 311 0.51 1.16 -20.04
CA GLU A 311 0.31 -0.28 -20.32
C GLU A 311 1.26 -0.79 -21.43
N ASP A 312 1.74 0.13 -22.30
CA ASP A 312 2.64 -0.13 -23.42
C ASP A 312 4.05 0.48 -23.22
N ASP A 313 4.38 0.92 -21.99
CA ASP A 313 5.68 1.53 -21.70
C ASP A 313 6.74 0.46 -21.43
N ASP A 314 7.60 0.22 -22.41
CA ASP A 314 8.77 -0.68 -22.30
C ASP A 314 9.94 -0.06 -21.51
N SER A 315 9.74 1.06 -20.81
CA SER A 315 10.81 1.75 -20.06
C SER A 315 11.36 0.94 -18.89
N LEU A 316 10.57 -0.02 -18.38
CA LEU A 316 11.02 -0.95 -17.35
C LEU A 316 11.11 -2.37 -17.88
N SER A 317 12.24 -3.02 -17.63
CA SER A 317 12.44 -4.43 -17.96
C SER A 317 11.48 -5.30 -17.12
N LYS A 318 10.99 -6.37 -17.75
CA LYS A 318 10.23 -7.41 -17.04
C LYS A 318 11.11 -8.07 -15.99
N VAL A 319 10.54 -8.34 -14.83
CA VAL A 319 11.21 -9.03 -13.73
C VAL A 319 10.76 -10.47 -13.70
N ASP A 320 11.72 -11.39 -13.68
CA ASP A 320 11.48 -12.81 -13.44
C ASP A 320 11.79 -13.13 -11.96
N LEU A 321 10.76 -13.52 -11.22
CA LEU A 321 10.87 -13.94 -9.83
C LEU A 321 10.86 -15.48 -9.68
N GLY A 322 10.96 -16.23 -10.77
CA GLY A 322 10.95 -17.70 -10.75
C GLY A 322 12.08 -18.31 -9.91
N TYR A 323 13.19 -17.61 -9.73
CA TYR A 323 14.28 -18.07 -8.85
C TYR A 323 13.85 -18.19 -7.37
N LEU A 324 12.76 -17.56 -6.96
CA LEU A 324 12.22 -17.69 -5.61
C LEU A 324 11.56 -19.05 -5.37
N ASP A 325 11.16 -19.75 -6.43
CA ASP A 325 10.60 -21.11 -6.34
C ASP A 325 11.65 -22.13 -5.90
N ASP A 326 12.93 -21.83 -6.14
CA ASP A 326 14.07 -22.64 -5.71
C ASP A 326 14.46 -22.40 -4.24
N LEU A 327 13.84 -21.42 -3.58
CA LEU A 327 14.07 -21.15 -2.17
C LEU A 327 13.35 -22.21 -1.32
N VAL A 328 14.13 -22.97 -0.55
CA VAL A 328 13.57 -23.96 0.38
C VAL A 328 12.89 -23.26 1.54
N THR A 329 11.59 -23.51 1.69
CA THR A 329 10.87 -23.13 2.90
C THR A 329 11.14 -24.17 3.98
N LEU A 330 11.89 -23.78 5.00
CA LEU A 330 12.05 -24.62 6.20
C LEU A 330 10.91 -24.33 7.16
N ASP A 331 10.12 -25.35 7.46
CA ASP A 331 9.16 -25.31 8.56
C ASP A 331 9.94 -25.52 9.86
N VAL A 332 10.26 -24.45 10.56
CA VAL A 332 11.06 -24.51 11.79
C VAL A 332 10.14 -24.72 12.98
N GLY A 333 9.59 -25.92 13.05
CA GLY A 333 8.97 -26.44 14.26
C GLY A 333 7.73 -25.70 14.76
N PHE A 334 7.36 -25.96 15.98
CA PHE A 334 6.11 -25.68 16.69
C PHE A 334 5.56 -24.24 16.64
N TYR A 335 6.30 -23.29 16.11
CA TYR A 335 5.92 -21.87 16.07
C TYR A 335 5.61 -21.32 14.66
N GLY A 336 5.49 -22.21 13.66
CA GLY A 336 4.92 -21.84 12.35
C GLY A 336 5.63 -20.73 11.59
N THR A 337 6.86 -20.37 11.91
CA THR A 337 7.63 -19.42 11.13
C THR A 337 8.33 -20.13 9.98
N ARG A 338 7.78 -19.99 8.79
CA ARG A 338 8.49 -20.40 7.57
C ARG A 338 9.62 -19.41 7.30
N ARG A 339 10.84 -19.88 7.24
CA ARG A 339 12.00 -19.10 6.80
C ARG A 339 12.43 -19.64 5.44
N ASN A 340 12.48 -18.78 4.45
CA ASN A 340 13.07 -19.11 3.17
C ASN A 340 14.58 -18.90 3.27
N PHE A 341 15.32 -19.96 3.03
CA PHE A 341 16.79 -19.91 2.93
C PHE A 341 17.16 -20.23 1.49
N ALA A 342 17.94 -19.36 0.86
CA ALA A 342 18.62 -19.74 -0.35
C ALA A 342 19.71 -20.76 0.04
N LEU A 343 19.55 -22.00 -0.41
CA LEU A 343 20.66 -22.95 -0.37
C LEU A 343 21.59 -22.52 -1.50
N GLY A 344 22.69 -21.85 -1.13
CA GLY A 344 23.75 -21.58 -2.06
C GLY A 344 24.19 -22.89 -2.69
N THR A 345 24.01 -23.04 -3.99
CA THR A 345 24.66 -24.08 -4.76
C THR A 345 26.17 -23.84 -4.67
N GLN A 346 26.88 -24.76 -4.03
CA GLN A 346 28.33 -24.84 -4.14
C GLN A 346 28.73 -25.31 -5.53
#